data_737a5fedb6c15bdd2bf3825adca5c9e8
#
_entry.id   737a5fedb6c15bdd2bf3825adca5c9e8
#
_cell.length_a   1.000
_cell.length_b   1.000
_cell.length_c   1.000
_cell.angle_alpha   90.00
_cell.angle_beta   90.00
_cell.angle_gamma   90.00
#
_symmetry.space_group_name_H-M   'P 1'
#
loop_
_entity.id
_entity.type
_entity.pdbx_description
1 polymer ?
#
loop_
_entity_poly.entity_id
_entity_poly.type
_entity_poly.pdbx_seq_one_letter_code
_entity_poly.pdbx_strand_id
1 'polypeptide(L)'
;MRERLVVIDDQISPALVQELCGKKIETWRIEDGACVPDRSPIHTRSHGTVCAALAGEFLPELELVGISTGGNGGAQVENVCAALEWCFQDGAAVVCMSMGVTCGLDLARMGTAARALRQAGCWVFCASSNGGKLTFPAAYPWTVGVKFDPTAREVQQVDPRWGCDVAVGLFQSQVLDKLAEEEPFFHARTNSLAVAMAASQVLQAGGVDHLPVKSQKLWVPDGNKAFQSWEKPVVRLLHSRGKWEALLEEFSRQSYWPVLLSDQVETDWSKMAARVRCLEEAAALLPQLAETAILFLEVPEGNPTVWDYQLDLSQMEAKEACRKVLGFFGEEE
;
A
#
# COMPACT_ATOMS: atom_id res chain seq x y z
N MET A 1 -10.33 8.18 26.82
CA MET A 1 -10.70 8.01 25.38
C MET A 1 -10.90 6.53 25.17
N ARG A 2 -11.96 6.14 24.49
CA ARG A 2 -12.15 4.74 24.09
C ARG A 2 -11.17 4.46 22.96
N GLU A 3 -10.33 3.43 23.10
CA GLU A 3 -9.41 3.05 22.04
C GLU A 3 -10.19 2.25 20.99
N ARG A 4 -10.40 2.85 19.82
CA ARG A 4 -11.17 2.26 18.73
C ARG A 4 -10.28 1.64 17.68
N LEU A 5 -10.65 0.42 17.27
CA LEU A 5 -10.13 -0.28 16.12
C LEU A 5 -11.13 -0.16 14.98
N VAL A 6 -10.73 0.48 13.90
CA VAL A 6 -11.58 0.65 12.72
C VAL A 6 -11.13 -0.28 11.61
N VAL A 7 -12.06 -1.06 11.07
CA VAL A 7 -11.83 -1.89 9.87
C VAL A 7 -12.50 -1.22 8.68
N ILE A 8 -11.74 -0.92 7.64
CA ILE A 8 -12.23 -0.35 6.38
C ILE A 8 -12.16 -1.43 5.30
N ASP A 9 -13.33 -1.82 4.77
CA ASP A 9 -13.43 -2.89 3.78
C ASP A 9 -14.67 -2.72 2.87
N ASP A 10 -15.04 -3.77 2.12
CA ASP A 10 -16.19 -3.77 1.21
C ASP A 10 -17.52 -3.59 1.96
N GLN A 11 -18.04 -4.64 2.57
CA GLN A 11 -19.25 -4.67 3.39
C GLN A 11 -19.01 -5.49 4.66
N ILE A 12 -19.71 -5.16 5.74
CA ILE A 12 -19.52 -5.82 7.05
C ILE A 12 -20.87 -6.21 7.63
N SER A 13 -21.00 -7.50 8.01
CA SER A 13 -22.17 -8.02 8.72
C SER A 13 -21.92 -8.05 10.23
N PRO A 14 -22.57 -7.19 11.03
CA PRO A 14 -22.40 -7.18 12.48
C PRO A 14 -22.78 -8.50 13.15
N ALA A 15 -23.84 -9.15 12.64
CA ALA A 15 -24.32 -10.42 13.18
C ALA A 15 -23.26 -11.52 13.02
N LEU A 16 -22.68 -11.64 11.80
CA LEU A 16 -21.65 -12.65 11.52
C LEU A 16 -20.32 -12.33 12.22
N VAL A 17 -19.93 -11.07 12.38
CA VAL A 17 -18.76 -10.71 13.20
C VAL A 17 -18.95 -11.19 14.63
N GLN A 18 -20.12 -10.93 15.23
CA GLN A 18 -20.42 -11.39 16.59
C GLN A 18 -20.42 -12.92 16.70
N GLU A 19 -20.95 -13.63 15.72
CA GLU A 19 -20.95 -15.09 15.65
C GLU A 19 -19.53 -15.66 15.55
N LEU A 20 -18.69 -15.09 14.68
CA LEU A 20 -17.34 -15.58 14.40
C LEU A 20 -16.37 -15.33 15.56
N CYS A 21 -16.32 -14.13 16.11
CA CYS A 21 -15.33 -13.74 17.13
C CYS A 21 -15.92 -13.33 18.51
N GLY A 22 -17.25 -13.34 18.67
CA GLY A 22 -17.92 -12.98 19.93
C GLY A 22 -17.96 -11.46 20.20
N LYS A 23 -17.47 -10.62 19.31
CA LYS A 23 -17.39 -9.16 19.48
C LYS A 23 -18.59 -8.47 18.83
N LYS A 24 -19.11 -7.45 19.53
CA LYS A 24 -20.02 -6.48 18.92
C LYS A 24 -19.23 -5.48 18.11
N ILE A 25 -19.78 -5.09 16.97
CA ILE A 25 -19.19 -4.10 16.08
C ILE A 25 -20.22 -3.00 15.79
N GLU A 26 -19.77 -1.74 15.86
CA GLU A 26 -20.51 -0.60 15.32
C GLU A 26 -20.22 -0.48 13.83
N THR A 27 -21.24 -0.33 12.99
CA THR A 27 -21.05 -0.29 11.54
C THR A 27 -21.47 1.04 10.94
N TRP A 28 -20.64 1.49 10.01
CA TRP A 28 -20.79 2.71 9.22
C TRP A 28 -20.65 2.38 7.74
N ARG A 29 -21.16 3.26 6.89
CA ARG A 29 -21.00 3.15 5.43
C ARG A 29 -20.72 4.50 4.82
N ILE A 30 -20.14 4.49 3.63
CA ILE A 30 -19.97 5.72 2.84
C ILE A 30 -21.20 5.91 1.96
N GLU A 31 -21.82 7.07 2.08
CA GLU A 31 -22.98 7.51 1.31
C GLU A 31 -22.75 8.98 0.90
N ASP A 32 -22.79 9.26 -0.40
CA ASP A 32 -22.55 10.59 -0.98
C ASP A 32 -21.24 11.26 -0.47
N GLY A 33 -20.17 10.46 -0.34
CA GLY A 33 -18.86 10.93 0.12
C GLY A 33 -18.76 11.22 1.62
N ALA A 34 -19.78 10.90 2.43
CA ALA A 34 -19.78 11.04 3.86
C ALA A 34 -19.89 9.67 4.55
N CYS A 35 -19.26 9.54 5.71
CA CYS A 35 -19.39 8.36 6.56
C CYS A 35 -20.63 8.51 7.46
N VAL A 36 -21.61 7.61 7.31
CA VAL A 36 -22.89 7.63 8.05
C VAL A 36 -23.11 6.29 8.75
N PRO A 37 -23.86 6.23 9.88
CA PRO A 37 -24.20 4.97 10.53
C PRO A 37 -24.93 4.02 9.59
N ASP A 38 -24.48 2.77 9.51
CA ASP A 38 -25.13 1.77 8.67
C ASP A 38 -26.39 1.23 9.34
N ARG A 39 -27.55 1.65 8.80
CA ARG A 39 -28.87 1.25 9.31
C ARG A 39 -29.42 -0.02 8.65
N SER A 40 -28.74 -0.51 7.62
CA SER A 40 -29.17 -1.68 6.84
C SER A 40 -27.97 -2.55 6.48
N PRO A 41 -27.20 -3.03 7.48
CA PRO A 41 -26.04 -3.84 7.23
C PRO A 41 -26.42 -5.17 6.55
N ILE A 42 -25.48 -5.74 5.80
CA ILE A 42 -25.68 -7.05 5.17
C ILE A 42 -25.79 -8.17 6.22
N HIS A 43 -26.44 -9.26 5.82
CA HIS A 43 -26.53 -10.48 6.62
C HIS A 43 -25.80 -11.67 5.97
N THR A 44 -25.02 -11.39 4.95
CA THR A 44 -24.24 -12.39 4.21
C THR A 44 -22.76 -12.24 4.52
N ARG A 45 -22.02 -13.31 4.36
CA ARG A 45 -20.56 -13.28 4.50
C ARG A 45 -19.95 -12.45 3.37
N SER A 46 -19.06 -11.55 3.75
CA SER A 46 -18.26 -10.71 2.86
C SER A 46 -16.80 -10.77 3.29
N HIS A 47 -15.91 -10.27 2.46
CA HIS A 47 -14.50 -10.16 2.80
C HIS A 47 -14.30 -9.27 4.04
N GLY A 48 -14.95 -8.10 4.09
CA GLY A 48 -14.88 -7.18 5.23
C GLY A 48 -15.41 -7.77 6.53
N THR A 49 -16.43 -8.64 6.47
CA THR A 49 -16.92 -9.37 7.65
C THR A 49 -15.82 -10.26 8.25
N VAL A 50 -15.09 -10.99 7.40
CA VAL A 50 -13.98 -11.85 7.86
C VAL A 50 -12.83 -11.02 8.41
N CYS A 51 -12.43 -9.95 7.74
CA CYS A 51 -11.38 -9.04 8.21
C CYS A 51 -11.75 -8.39 9.55
N ALA A 52 -13.02 -7.98 9.73
CA ALA A 52 -13.51 -7.42 10.99
C ALA A 52 -13.54 -8.46 12.13
N ALA A 53 -13.93 -9.70 11.83
CA ALA A 53 -13.88 -10.78 12.82
C ALA A 53 -12.44 -11.11 13.26
N LEU A 54 -11.49 -11.16 12.32
CA LEU A 54 -10.06 -11.32 12.63
C LEU A 54 -9.52 -10.16 13.47
N ALA A 55 -9.92 -8.93 13.14
CA ALA A 55 -9.52 -7.75 13.91
C ALA A 55 -10.05 -7.83 15.36
N GLY A 56 -11.30 -8.26 15.55
CA GLY A 56 -11.88 -8.51 16.87
C GLY A 56 -11.23 -9.66 17.65
N GLU A 57 -10.71 -10.68 16.96
CA GLU A 57 -9.98 -11.79 17.58
C GLU A 57 -8.57 -11.37 18.03
N PHE A 58 -7.81 -10.68 17.17
CA PHE A 58 -6.40 -10.35 17.43
C PHE A 58 -6.19 -9.10 18.29
N LEU A 59 -7.20 -8.21 18.37
CA LEU A 59 -7.16 -6.96 19.14
C LEU A 59 -8.41 -6.86 20.05
N PRO A 60 -8.60 -7.85 20.97
CA PRO A 60 -9.85 -8.00 21.69
C PRO A 60 -10.14 -6.88 22.71
N GLU A 61 -9.15 -6.11 23.12
CA GLU A 61 -9.29 -4.99 24.08
C GLU A 61 -9.85 -3.71 23.46
N LEU A 62 -9.81 -3.59 22.11
CA LEU A 62 -10.28 -2.38 21.42
C LEU A 62 -11.78 -2.47 21.10
N GLU A 63 -12.45 -1.31 21.06
CA GLU A 63 -13.82 -1.21 20.53
C GLU A 63 -13.78 -1.34 19.01
N LEU A 64 -14.53 -2.30 18.48
CA LEU A 64 -14.54 -2.61 17.06
C LEU A 64 -15.55 -1.77 16.30
N VAL A 65 -15.08 -1.09 15.26
CA VAL A 65 -15.88 -0.31 14.32
C VAL A 65 -15.60 -0.79 12.90
N GLY A 66 -16.63 -0.91 12.07
CA GLY A 66 -16.51 -1.28 10.68
C GLY A 66 -17.03 -0.18 9.77
N ILE A 67 -16.27 0.17 8.73
CA ILE A 67 -16.70 1.12 7.70
C ILE A 67 -16.76 0.40 6.36
N SER A 68 -17.98 0.33 5.80
CA SER A 68 -18.23 -0.23 4.47
C SER A 68 -18.02 0.84 3.41
N THR A 69 -17.10 0.60 2.47
CA THR A 69 -16.74 1.55 1.41
C THR A 69 -17.49 1.33 0.09
N GLY A 70 -18.34 0.30 0.02
CA GLY A 70 -19.17 -0.01 -1.15
C GLY A 70 -19.22 -1.49 -1.46
N GLY A 71 -20.09 -1.86 -2.39
CA GLY A 71 -20.36 -3.26 -2.78
C GLY A 71 -19.50 -3.74 -3.95
N ASN A 72 -19.93 -4.81 -4.59
CA ASN A 72 -19.28 -5.73 -5.55
C ASN A 72 -18.48 -5.17 -6.75
N GLY A 73 -18.02 -3.92 -6.73
CA GLY A 73 -17.22 -3.30 -7.81
C GLY A 73 -15.83 -2.80 -7.38
N GLY A 74 -15.41 -3.09 -6.14
CA GLY A 74 -14.23 -2.48 -5.55
C GLY A 74 -14.54 -1.13 -4.89
N ALA A 75 -13.71 -0.72 -3.92
CA ALA A 75 -13.87 0.58 -3.28
C ALA A 75 -13.38 1.69 -4.22
N GLN A 76 -14.18 2.73 -4.36
CA GLN A 76 -13.73 3.96 -5.00
C GLN A 76 -12.75 4.68 -4.07
N VAL A 77 -11.73 5.32 -4.63
CA VAL A 77 -10.68 6.01 -3.84
C VAL A 77 -11.29 7.10 -2.96
N GLU A 78 -12.29 7.80 -3.46
CA GLU A 78 -13.05 8.83 -2.71
C GLU A 78 -13.69 8.27 -1.45
N ASN A 79 -14.24 7.05 -1.52
CA ASN A 79 -14.86 6.39 -0.37
C ASN A 79 -13.81 5.99 0.67
N VAL A 80 -12.65 5.53 0.23
CA VAL A 80 -11.52 5.23 1.11
C VAL A 80 -11.02 6.50 1.80
N CYS A 81 -10.89 7.60 1.06
CA CYS A 81 -10.51 8.89 1.63
C CYS A 81 -11.51 9.38 2.67
N ALA A 82 -12.82 9.29 2.38
CA ALA A 82 -13.88 9.68 3.34
C ALA A 82 -13.84 8.81 4.61
N ALA A 83 -13.57 7.51 4.48
CA ALA A 83 -13.40 6.61 5.63
C ALA A 83 -12.18 6.99 6.49
N LEU A 84 -11.04 7.29 5.87
CA LEU A 84 -9.84 7.73 6.59
C LEU A 84 -10.04 9.10 7.28
N GLU A 85 -10.70 10.04 6.62
CA GLU A 85 -11.06 11.34 7.18
C GLU A 85 -12.00 11.19 8.40
N TRP A 86 -12.96 10.27 8.32
CA TRP A 86 -13.81 9.93 9.45
C TRP A 86 -13.02 9.33 10.62
N CYS A 87 -12.11 8.38 10.35
CA CYS A 87 -11.25 7.80 11.37
C CYS A 87 -10.43 8.87 12.13
N PHE A 88 -9.95 9.88 11.40
CA PHE A 88 -9.24 11.01 12.01
C PHE A 88 -10.17 11.84 12.93
N GLN A 89 -11.39 12.13 12.50
CA GLN A 89 -12.38 12.90 13.28
C GLN A 89 -12.88 12.14 14.52
N ASP A 90 -13.05 10.83 14.39
CA ASP A 90 -13.48 9.94 15.47
C ASP A 90 -12.36 9.68 16.51
N GLY A 91 -11.09 9.92 16.15
CA GLY A 91 -9.95 9.67 17.01
C GLY A 91 -9.61 8.19 17.12
N ALA A 92 -9.70 7.44 16.02
CA ALA A 92 -9.33 6.03 15.94
C ALA A 92 -7.89 5.80 16.43
N ALA A 93 -7.68 4.77 17.26
CA ALA A 93 -6.34 4.38 17.72
C ALA A 93 -5.64 3.49 16.69
N VAL A 94 -6.40 2.61 16.05
CA VAL A 94 -5.91 1.64 15.06
C VAL A 94 -6.88 1.58 13.88
N VAL A 95 -6.35 1.58 12.67
CA VAL A 95 -7.09 1.34 11.42
C VAL A 95 -6.49 0.13 10.73
N CYS A 96 -7.34 -0.83 10.36
CA CYS A 96 -7.00 -1.99 9.53
C CYS A 96 -7.70 -1.87 8.18
N MET A 97 -6.93 -1.82 7.09
CA MET A 97 -7.43 -1.78 5.73
C MET A 97 -6.97 -3.00 4.96
N SER A 98 -7.91 -3.74 4.41
CA SER A 98 -7.64 -4.93 3.60
C SER A 98 -7.70 -4.66 2.10
N MET A 99 -7.81 -3.40 1.72
CA MET A 99 -7.91 -2.91 0.35
C MET A 99 -6.85 -1.88 0.03
N GLY A 100 -6.62 -1.66 -1.27
CA GLY A 100 -5.71 -0.64 -1.76
C GLY A 100 -5.82 -0.45 -3.26
N VAL A 101 -5.20 0.60 -3.77
CA VAL A 101 -5.15 0.94 -5.19
C VAL A 101 -3.73 0.82 -5.73
N THR A 102 -3.61 0.43 -6.98
CA THR A 102 -2.32 0.30 -7.68
C THR A 102 -2.06 1.43 -8.68
N CYS A 103 -3.05 2.31 -8.89
CA CYS A 103 -2.97 3.46 -9.79
C CYS A 103 -2.71 4.76 -9.01
N GLY A 104 -1.86 5.63 -9.58
CA GLY A 104 -1.32 6.81 -8.89
C GLY A 104 -2.16 8.09 -8.91
N LEU A 105 -3.28 8.15 -9.64
CA LEU A 105 -3.95 9.43 -9.93
C LEU A 105 -4.55 10.12 -8.70
N ASP A 106 -4.98 9.37 -7.66
CA ASP A 106 -5.64 9.91 -6.47
C ASP A 106 -4.82 9.78 -5.18
N LEU A 107 -3.52 9.50 -5.31
CA LEU A 107 -2.66 9.21 -4.16
C LEU A 107 -2.50 10.40 -3.20
N ALA A 108 -2.55 11.63 -3.69
CA ALA A 108 -2.29 12.81 -2.88
C ALA A 108 -3.32 12.99 -1.74
N ARG A 109 -4.63 12.80 -2.04
CA ARG A 109 -5.70 12.91 -1.05
C ARG A 109 -5.63 11.78 -0.02
N MET A 110 -5.50 10.55 -0.48
CA MET A 110 -5.36 9.37 0.37
C MET A 110 -4.11 9.47 1.26
N GLY A 111 -2.99 9.88 0.69
CA GLY A 111 -1.74 10.11 1.42
C GLY A 111 -1.87 11.17 2.49
N THR A 112 -2.56 12.28 2.21
CA THR A 112 -2.83 13.36 3.17
C THR A 112 -3.65 12.84 4.35
N ALA A 113 -4.73 12.09 4.10
CA ALA A 113 -5.58 11.53 5.15
C ALA A 113 -4.83 10.50 6.02
N ALA A 114 -4.10 9.57 5.40
CA ALA A 114 -3.30 8.59 6.14
C ALA A 114 -2.18 9.23 6.97
N ARG A 115 -1.52 10.28 6.45
CA ARG A 115 -0.50 11.05 7.17
C ARG A 115 -1.09 11.77 8.38
N ALA A 116 -2.26 12.39 8.25
CA ALA A 116 -2.94 13.06 9.34
C ALA A 116 -3.26 12.08 10.49
N LEU A 117 -3.75 10.88 10.19
CA LEU A 117 -3.97 9.81 11.15
C LEU A 117 -2.68 9.45 11.91
N ARG A 118 -1.58 9.24 11.19
CA ARG A 118 -0.29 8.92 11.81
C ARG A 118 0.20 10.04 12.72
N GLN A 119 0.06 11.29 12.32
CA GLN A 119 0.43 12.46 13.12
C GLN A 119 -0.44 12.60 14.38
N ALA A 120 -1.70 12.14 14.34
CA ALA A 120 -2.59 12.06 15.49
C ALA A 120 -2.30 10.86 16.42
N GLY A 121 -1.30 10.03 16.11
CA GLY A 121 -0.93 8.84 16.89
C GLY A 121 -1.66 7.56 16.51
N CYS A 122 -2.51 7.59 15.47
CA CYS A 122 -3.20 6.41 14.97
C CYS A 122 -2.24 5.50 14.19
N TRP A 123 -2.34 4.20 14.39
CA TRP A 123 -1.68 3.20 13.57
C TRP A 123 -2.58 2.77 12.42
N VAL A 124 -2.06 2.85 11.18
CA VAL A 124 -2.79 2.47 9.98
C VAL A 124 -2.10 1.28 9.33
N PHE A 125 -2.72 0.12 9.40
CA PHE A 125 -2.23 -1.14 8.81
C PHE A 125 -2.97 -1.42 7.52
N CYS A 126 -2.24 -1.69 6.43
CA CYS A 126 -2.82 -1.83 5.11
C CYS A 126 -2.29 -3.07 4.40
N ALA A 127 -3.17 -3.83 3.75
CA ALA A 127 -2.76 -4.94 2.92
C ALA A 127 -2.01 -4.46 1.67
N SER A 128 -0.85 -5.05 1.38
CA SER A 128 -0.21 -4.92 0.09
C SER A 128 -0.92 -5.78 -0.97
N SER A 129 -0.62 -5.56 -2.26
CA SER A 129 -1.20 -6.35 -3.35
C SER A 129 -0.81 -7.83 -3.26
N ASN A 130 -1.79 -8.73 -3.40
CA ASN A 130 -1.52 -10.17 -3.56
C ASN A 130 -0.78 -10.48 -4.87
N GLY A 131 -0.87 -9.61 -5.87
CA GLY A 131 -0.16 -9.71 -7.15
C GLY A 131 1.24 -9.12 -7.15
N GLY A 132 1.76 -8.66 -6.00
CA GLY A 132 3.10 -8.10 -5.87
C GLY A 132 3.28 -6.69 -6.46
N LYS A 133 2.20 -6.01 -6.84
CA LYS A 133 2.25 -4.62 -7.33
C LYS A 133 2.38 -3.64 -6.17
N LEU A 134 3.00 -2.50 -6.42
CA LEU A 134 3.01 -1.38 -5.50
C LEU A 134 1.56 -0.95 -5.21
N THR A 135 1.19 -0.82 -3.95
CA THR A 135 -0.20 -0.62 -3.52
C THR A 135 -0.28 0.47 -2.48
N PHE A 136 -1.23 1.37 -2.63
CA PHE A 136 -1.50 2.45 -1.69
C PHE A 136 -2.84 2.23 -0.97
N PRO A 137 -2.90 2.55 0.33
CA PRO A 137 -1.93 3.25 1.13
C PRO A 137 -0.80 2.40 1.74
N ALA A 138 -0.71 1.08 1.48
CA ALA A 138 0.28 0.19 2.11
C ALA A 138 1.74 0.64 1.94
N ALA A 139 2.07 1.30 0.83
CA ALA A 139 3.43 1.75 0.51
C ALA A 139 3.79 3.13 1.09
N TYR A 140 2.86 3.84 1.76
CA TYR A 140 3.21 5.14 2.36
C TYR A 140 4.10 4.99 3.60
N PRO A 141 5.06 5.89 3.83
CA PRO A 141 5.97 5.82 4.98
C PRO A 141 5.29 6.08 6.34
N TRP A 142 4.04 6.49 6.35
CA TRP A 142 3.23 6.72 7.56
C TRP A 142 2.16 5.66 7.81
N THR A 143 2.10 4.63 6.99
CA THR A 143 1.29 3.43 7.21
C THR A 143 2.18 2.22 7.48
N VAL A 144 1.59 1.10 7.85
CA VAL A 144 2.28 -0.18 7.96
C VAL A 144 1.73 -1.10 6.87
N GLY A 145 2.49 -1.27 5.82
CA GLY A 145 2.17 -2.19 4.73
C GLY A 145 2.40 -3.64 5.14
N VAL A 146 1.38 -4.48 4.92
CA VAL A 146 1.36 -5.88 5.36
C VAL A 146 1.31 -6.82 4.18
N LYS A 147 2.19 -7.83 4.17
CA LYS A 147 2.10 -8.96 3.25
C LYS A 147 2.07 -10.29 3.99
N PHE A 148 1.37 -11.26 3.44
CA PHE A 148 1.46 -12.65 3.85
C PHE A 148 2.65 -13.32 3.18
N ASP A 149 3.45 -14.05 3.97
CA ASP A 149 4.60 -14.82 3.49
C ASP A 149 4.67 -16.16 4.24
N PRO A 150 4.25 -17.26 3.62
CA PRO A 150 4.18 -18.57 4.29
C PRO A 150 5.55 -19.07 4.79
N THR A 151 6.64 -18.45 4.34
CA THR A 151 8.00 -18.81 4.80
C THR A 151 8.43 -18.07 6.05
N ALA A 152 7.71 -17.03 6.46
CA ALA A 152 7.97 -16.32 7.72
C ALA A 152 7.49 -17.19 8.90
N ARG A 153 8.27 -17.22 9.96
CA ARG A 153 7.91 -17.97 11.20
C ARG A 153 7.16 -17.10 12.21
N GLU A 154 7.35 -15.81 12.11
CA GLU A 154 6.78 -14.75 12.96
C GLU A 154 6.59 -13.50 12.14
N VAL A 155 5.97 -12.45 12.69
CA VAL A 155 5.90 -11.16 12.03
C VAL A 155 7.29 -10.52 11.99
N GLN A 156 7.74 -10.13 10.81
CA GLN A 156 9.09 -9.68 10.53
C GLN A 156 9.07 -8.40 9.71
N GLN A 157 10.04 -7.50 9.96
CA GLN A 157 10.28 -6.39 9.03
C GLN A 157 10.72 -6.89 7.66
N VAL A 158 10.29 -6.20 6.62
CA VAL A 158 10.77 -6.40 5.26
C VAL A 158 11.35 -5.09 4.71
N ASP A 159 12.08 -5.19 3.62
CA ASP A 159 12.64 -4.03 2.94
C ASP A 159 11.51 -3.14 2.40
N PRO A 160 11.38 -1.87 2.83
CA PRO A 160 10.30 -0.97 2.44
C PRO A 160 10.27 -0.67 0.92
N ARG A 161 11.36 -0.96 0.19
CA ARG A 161 11.36 -0.88 -1.28
C ARG A 161 10.29 -1.77 -1.92
N TRP A 162 9.84 -2.80 -1.23
CA TRP A 162 8.75 -3.67 -1.68
C TRP A 162 7.34 -3.08 -1.48
N GLY A 163 7.22 -1.83 -1.02
CA GLY A 163 5.93 -1.20 -0.77
C GLY A 163 5.13 -1.87 0.35
N CYS A 164 5.84 -2.49 1.30
CA CYS A 164 5.29 -3.02 2.54
C CYS A 164 6.39 -3.04 3.61
N ASP A 165 5.99 -3.03 4.88
CA ASP A 165 6.89 -2.90 6.03
C ASP A 165 7.07 -4.22 6.78
N VAL A 166 6.03 -5.06 6.78
CA VAL A 166 6.03 -6.31 7.52
C VAL A 166 5.54 -7.50 6.69
N ALA A 167 6.14 -8.66 6.95
CA ALA A 167 5.67 -9.96 6.47
C ALA A 167 5.09 -10.76 7.64
N VAL A 168 3.93 -11.37 7.40
CA VAL A 168 3.23 -12.23 8.36
C VAL A 168 3.29 -13.67 7.87
N GLY A 169 3.76 -14.57 8.72
CA GLY A 169 3.78 -15.99 8.45
C GLY A 169 2.43 -16.69 8.64
N LEU A 170 2.47 -18.01 8.69
CA LEU A 170 1.30 -18.79 9.06
C LEU A 170 0.91 -18.49 10.51
N PHE A 171 -0.36 -18.25 10.75
CA PHE A 171 -0.92 -17.96 12.05
C PHE A 171 -2.17 -18.80 12.32
N GLN A 172 -2.43 -19.06 13.61
CA GLN A 172 -3.65 -19.69 14.05
C GLN A 172 -4.73 -18.65 14.32
N SER A 173 -5.98 -19.00 14.00
CA SER A 173 -7.14 -18.14 14.21
C SER A 173 -8.40 -19.01 14.35
N GLN A 174 -9.12 -18.81 15.44
CA GLN A 174 -10.40 -19.48 15.67
C GLN A 174 -11.46 -19.05 14.64
N VAL A 175 -11.41 -17.79 14.18
CA VAL A 175 -12.26 -17.28 13.11
C VAL A 175 -12.03 -18.07 11.83
N LEU A 176 -10.77 -18.25 11.42
CA LEU A 176 -10.44 -18.99 10.21
C LEU A 176 -10.73 -20.49 10.33
N ASP A 177 -10.54 -21.07 11.51
CA ASP A 177 -10.87 -22.47 11.77
C ASP A 177 -12.38 -22.72 11.64
N LYS A 178 -13.23 -21.87 12.24
CA LYS A 178 -14.68 -21.93 12.07
C LYS A 178 -15.11 -21.81 10.61
N LEU A 179 -14.49 -20.88 9.86
CA LEU A 179 -14.79 -20.70 8.44
C LEU A 179 -14.39 -21.91 7.60
N ALA A 180 -13.29 -22.57 7.94
CA ALA A 180 -12.83 -23.78 7.25
C ALA A 180 -13.72 -24.99 7.51
N GLU A 181 -14.41 -25.06 8.66
CA GLU A 181 -15.41 -26.09 8.95
C GLU A 181 -16.63 -25.99 8.03
N GLU A 182 -17.06 -24.76 7.70
CA GLU A 182 -18.21 -24.50 6.83
C GLU A 182 -17.85 -24.58 5.34
N GLU A 183 -16.68 -24.09 4.98
CA GLU A 183 -16.16 -24.07 3.61
C GLU A 183 -14.75 -24.69 3.58
N PRO A 184 -14.61 -26.00 3.30
CA PRO A 184 -13.31 -26.69 3.36
C PRO A 184 -12.22 -26.12 2.45
N PHE A 185 -12.58 -25.30 1.46
CA PHE A 185 -11.65 -24.60 0.57
C PHE A 185 -11.17 -23.25 1.11
N PHE A 186 -11.66 -22.79 2.28
CA PHE A 186 -11.25 -21.52 2.88
C PHE A 186 -9.92 -21.65 3.64
N HIS A 187 -8.88 -22.08 2.94
CA HIS A 187 -7.52 -22.18 3.49
C HIS A 187 -6.60 -21.08 3.03
N ALA A 188 -7.11 -20.17 2.17
CA ALA A 188 -6.27 -19.11 1.61
C ALA A 188 -5.88 -18.10 2.70
N ARG A 189 -4.60 -17.99 2.98
CA ARG A 189 -4.02 -16.87 3.69
C ARG A 189 -3.64 -15.83 2.65
N THR A 190 -4.17 -14.63 2.80
CA THR A 190 -3.92 -13.49 1.89
C THR A 190 -3.35 -12.32 2.67
N ASN A 191 -2.81 -11.35 1.95
CA ASN A 191 -2.30 -10.13 2.58
C ASN A 191 -3.36 -9.43 3.42
N SER A 192 -4.60 -9.37 2.93
CA SER A 192 -5.74 -8.77 3.64
C SER A 192 -6.06 -9.46 4.97
N LEU A 193 -6.08 -10.79 5.01
CA LEU A 193 -6.37 -11.55 6.24
C LEU A 193 -5.23 -11.46 7.27
N ALA A 194 -4.01 -11.15 6.81
CA ALA A 194 -2.84 -10.98 7.67
C ALA A 194 -2.79 -9.63 8.40
N VAL A 195 -3.58 -8.63 7.98
CA VAL A 195 -3.52 -7.25 8.51
C VAL A 195 -3.76 -7.21 10.02
N ALA A 196 -4.79 -7.87 10.52
CA ALA A 196 -5.13 -7.86 11.94
C ALA A 196 -4.06 -8.52 12.81
N MET A 197 -3.48 -9.64 12.32
CA MET A 197 -2.37 -10.30 13.00
C MET A 197 -1.12 -9.43 13.04
N ALA A 198 -0.79 -8.78 11.91
CA ALA A 198 0.32 -7.82 11.87
C ALA A 198 0.11 -6.69 12.86
N ALA A 199 -1.10 -6.09 12.89
CA ALA A 199 -1.44 -5.02 13.81
C ALA A 199 -1.21 -5.44 15.27
N SER A 200 -1.71 -6.61 15.68
CA SER A 200 -1.52 -7.14 17.02
C SER A 200 -0.03 -7.28 17.38
N GLN A 201 0.77 -7.90 16.52
CA GLN A 201 2.19 -8.16 16.81
C GLN A 201 3.03 -6.87 16.81
N VAL A 202 2.77 -5.95 15.87
CA VAL A 202 3.47 -4.65 15.81
C VAL A 202 3.18 -3.82 17.06
N LEU A 203 1.91 -3.77 17.50
CA LEU A 203 1.53 -3.03 18.70
C LEU A 203 2.12 -3.65 19.97
N GLN A 204 2.11 -4.97 20.08
CA GLN A 204 2.75 -5.69 21.21
C GLN A 204 4.26 -5.46 21.26
N ALA A 205 4.93 -5.39 20.11
CA ALA A 205 6.35 -5.09 20.03
C ALA A 205 6.68 -3.61 20.32
N GLY A 206 5.69 -2.72 20.31
CA GLY A 206 5.88 -1.27 20.46
C GLY A 206 6.29 -0.57 19.16
N GLY A 207 6.16 -1.22 18.01
CA GLY A 207 6.43 -0.64 16.69
C GLY A 207 7.14 -1.60 15.72
N VAL A 208 7.16 -1.24 14.45
CA VAL A 208 7.79 -2.03 13.38
C VAL A 208 9.29 -2.21 13.66
N ASP A 209 9.98 -1.18 14.11
CA ASP A 209 11.43 -1.18 14.34
C ASP A 209 11.89 -2.17 15.43
N HIS A 210 10.97 -2.67 16.24
CA HIS A 210 11.26 -3.66 17.28
C HIS A 210 11.04 -5.11 16.80
N LEU A 211 10.53 -5.31 15.61
CA LEU A 211 10.36 -6.64 15.04
C LEU A 211 11.68 -7.17 14.46
N PRO A 212 11.85 -8.51 14.39
CA PRO A 212 13.01 -9.09 13.73
C PRO A 212 13.03 -8.74 12.25
N VAL A 213 14.23 -8.46 11.73
CA VAL A 213 14.42 -8.13 10.32
C VAL A 213 14.50 -9.40 9.50
N LYS A 214 13.67 -9.49 8.45
CA LYS A 214 13.76 -10.61 7.50
C LYS A 214 15.03 -10.46 6.65
N SER A 215 15.97 -11.37 6.83
CA SER A 215 17.10 -11.51 5.92
C SER A 215 16.58 -12.03 4.57
N GLN A 216 16.27 -11.14 3.64
CA GLN A 216 15.93 -11.49 2.27
C GLN A 216 17.20 -11.51 1.43
N LYS A 217 17.57 -12.68 0.90
CA LYS A 217 18.37 -12.70 -0.31
C LYS A 217 17.46 -12.21 -1.44
N LEU A 218 17.67 -10.98 -1.88
CA LEU A 218 17.08 -10.53 -3.15
C LEU A 218 17.48 -11.53 -4.25
N TRP A 219 16.49 -12.11 -4.90
CA TRP A 219 16.75 -12.66 -6.21
C TRP A 219 16.99 -11.46 -7.13
N VAL A 220 18.23 -11.33 -7.60
CA VAL A 220 18.65 -10.22 -8.45
C VAL A 220 18.61 -10.73 -9.87
N PRO A 221 17.65 -10.27 -10.71
CA PRO A 221 17.61 -10.62 -12.12
C PRO A 221 18.84 -10.04 -12.85
N ASP A 222 19.15 -10.58 -14.01
CA ASP A 222 20.05 -9.90 -14.94
C ASP A 222 19.40 -8.56 -15.33
N GLY A 223 19.96 -7.47 -14.83
CA GLY A 223 19.40 -6.13 -14.97
C GLY A 223 19.14 -5.76 -16.43
N ASN A 224 20.10 -6.05 -17.33
CA ASN A 224 19.96 -5.73 -18.74
C ASN A 224 18.78 -6.49 -19.39
N LYS A 225 18.62 -7.79 -19.12
CA LYS A 225 17.51 -8.58 -19.65
C LYS A 225 16.15 -8.14 -19.13
N ALA A 226 16.07 -7.80 -17.84
CA ALA A 226 14.83 -7.33 -17.25
C ALA A 226 14.35 -6.03 -17.90
N PHE A 227 15.25 -5.06 -18.13
CA PHE A 227 14.90 -3.81 -18.81
C PHE A 227 14.60 -4.00 -20.31
N GLN A 228 15.24 -4.93 -20.99
CA GLN A 228 14.93 -5.25 -22.40
C GLN A 228 13.50 -5.78 -22.59
N SER A 229 12.91 -6.41 -21.57
CA SER A 229 11.52 -6.87 -21.58
C SER A 229 10.53 -5.83 -20.99
N TRP A 230 11.01 -4.69 -20.54
CA TRP A 230 10.18 -3.62 -19.98
C TRP A 230 9.61 -2.75 -21.12
N GLU A 231 8.29 -2.66 -21.19
CA GLU A 231 7.56 -2.01 -22.29
C GLU A 231 7.27 -0.53 -22.07
N LYS A 232 7.63 0.01 -20.89
CA LYS A 232 7.37 1.41 -20.56
C LYS A 232 8.61 2.27 -20.79
N PRO A 233 8.45 3.58 -21.06
CA PRO A 233 9.56 4.50 -21.21
C PRO A 233 10.52 4.49 -20.03
N VAL A 234 11.81 4.41 -20.30
CA VAL A 234 12.89 4.53 -19.32
C VAL A 234 13.75 5.74 -19.66
N VAL A 235 13.80 6.70 -18.75
CA VAL A 235 14.58 7.91 -18.88
C VAL A 235 15.74 7.89 -17.90
N ARG A 236 16.98 7.93 -18.38
CA ARG A 236 18.14 8.13 -17.54
C ARG A 236 18.21 9.58 -17.07
N LEU A 237 18.27 9.80 -15.76
CA LEU A 237 18.54 11.11 -15.19
C LEU A 237 20.02 11.30 -14.90
N LEU A 238 20.48 12.52 -15.13
CA LEU A 238 21.79 13.01 -14.70
C LEU A 238 21.59 14.30 -13.90
N HIS A 239 22.36 14.45 -12.81
CA HIS A 239 22.36 15.66 -11.98
C HIS A 239 20.96 16.02 -11.42
N SER A 240 20.19 15.02 -11.00
CA SER A 240 18.81 15.19 -10.54
C SER A 240 18.70 15.81 -9.14
N ARG A 241 19.78 15.84 -8.37
CA ARG A 241 19.79 16.27 -6.96
C ARG A 241 19.10 17.61 -6.75
N GLY A 242 18.07 17.64 -5.92
CA GLY A 242 17.27 18.82 -5.62
C GLY A 242 16.28 19.24 -6.71
N LYS A 243 16.20 18.52 -7.84
CA LYS A 243 15.30 18.85 -8.97
C LYS A 243 14.31 17.74 -9.32
N TRP A 244 14.59 16.51 -8.91
CA TRP A 244 13.77 15.34 -9.30
C TRP A 244 12.33 15.41 -8.76
N GLU A 245 12.11 15.92 -7.55
CA GLU A 245 10.76 16.06 -6.97
C GLU A 245 9.89 16.95 -7.85
N ALA A 246 10.40 18.11 -8.25
CA ALA A 246 9.67 19.01 -9.14
C ALA A 246 9.42 18.40 -10.53
N LEU A 247 10.33 17.56 -11.03
CA LEU A 247 10.15 16.84 -12.28
C LEU A 247 9.02 15.82 -12.18
N LEU A 248 9.02 14.96 -11.15
CA LEU A 248 7.95 13.98 -10.95
C LEU A 248 6.60 14.66 -10.74
N GLU A 249 6.56 15.77 -10.01
CA GLU A 249 5.36 16.57 -9.82
C GLU A 249 4.80 17.13 -11.14
N GLU A 250 5.67 17.59 -12.04
CA GLU A 250 5.25 18.10 -13.36
C GLU A 250 4.65 16.99 -14.22
N PHE A 251 5.23 15.79 -14.23
CA PHE A 251 4.65 14.62 -14.90
C PHE A 251 3.31 14.22 -14.29
N SER A 252 3.19 14.25 -12.96
CA SER A 252 1.93 13.94 -12.29
C SER A 252 0.82 14.94 -12.64
N ARG A 253 1.15 16.22 -12.83
CA ARG A 253 0.19 17.26 -13.31
C ARG A 253 -0.31 16.97 -14.73
N GLN A 254 0.48 16.29 -15.55
CA GLN A 254 0.11 15.85 -16.89
C GLN A 254 -0.58 14.48 -16.89
N SER A 255 -1.03 14.00 -15.73
CA SER A 255 -1.71 12.70 -15.54
C SER A 255 -0.84 11.47 -15.85
N TYR A 256 0.48 11.60 -15.85
CA TYR A 256 1.40 10.47 -15.87
C TYR A 256 1.70 10.00 -14.46
N TRP A 257 2.05 8.74 -14.34
CA TRP A 257 2.56 8.17 -13.08
C TRP A 257 4.06 7.92 -13.20
N PRO A 258 4.90 8.91 -12.85
CA PRO A 258 6.33 8.78 -12.89
C PRO A 258 6.85 8.03 -11.66
N VAL A 259 7.95 7.28 -11.83
CA VAL A 259 8.71 6.69 -10.70
C VAL A 259 10.19 6.97 -10.90
N LEU A 260 10.88 7.35 -9.84
CA LEU A 260 12.34 7.48 -9.79
C LEU A 260 12.97 6.33 -9.03
N LEU A 261 13.93 5.65 -9.66
CA LEU A 261 14.85 4.72 -9.03
C LEU A 261 16.26 5.33 -9.06
N SER A 262 16.84 5.62 -7.89
CA SER A 262 18.11 6.36 -7.80
C SER A 262 18.91 5.96 -6.56
N ASP A 263 20.23 6.05 -6.63
CA ASP A 263 21.12 5.91 -5.49
C ASP A 263 21.24 7.20 -4.66
N GLN A 264 20.70 8.30 -5.17
CA GLN A 264 20.74 9.64 -4.55
C GLN A 264 19.52 9.97 -3.68
N VAL A 265 18.52 9.07 -3.60
CA VAL A 265 17.29 9.29 -2.85
C VAL A 265 17.14 8.27 -1.72
N GLU A 266 16.36 8.60 -0.72
CA GLU A 266 15.81 7.61 0.21
C GLU A 266 14.50 7.05 -0.34
N THR A 267 14.18 5.80 0.00
CA THR A 267 12.91 5.20 -0.43
C THR A 267 11.74 5.92 0.24
N ASP A 268 10.93 6.57 -0.58
CA ASP A 268 9.70 7.26 -0.17
C ASP A 268 8.65 7.14 -1.29
N TRP A 269 7.80 6.17 -1.17
CA TRP A 269 6.76 5.92 -2.17
C TRP A 269 5.67 6.99 -2.19
N SER A 270 5.57 7.85 -1.17
CA SER A 270 4.71 9.04 -1.24
C SER A 270 5.18 10.07 -2.27
N LYS A 271 6.48 10.03 -2.58
CA LYS A 271 7.13 10.84 -3.60
C LYS A 271 7.44 10.05 -4.87
N MET A 272 6.95 8.82 -4.96
CA MET A 272 7.20 7.91 -6.08
C MET A 272 8.69 7.69 -6.36
N ALA A 273 9.49 7.57 -5.29
CA ALA A 273 10.93 7.38 -5.38
C ALA A 273 11.40 6.21 -4.52
N ALA A 274 12.35 5.41 -5.04
CA ALA A 274 12.99 4.36 -4.27
C ALA A 274 14.51 4.36 -4.48
N ARG A 275 15.22 4.05 -3.39
CA ARG A 275 16.65 3.92 -3.39
C ARG A 275 17.08 2.61 -4.03
N VAL A 276 17.92 2.70 -5.05
CA VAL A 276 18.58 1.56 -5.69
C VAL A 276 20.04 1.92 -5.94
N ARG A 277 20.94 0.97 -5.73
CA ARG A 277 22.38 1.23 -5.83
C ARG A 277 22.96 0.82 -7.18
N CYS A 278 22.26 -0.02 -7.91
CA CYS A 278 22.69 -0.55 -9.19
C CYS A 278 21.48 -0.95 -10.06
N LEU A 279 21.77 -1.29 -11.31
CA LEU A 279 20.75 -1.66 -12.30
C LEU A 279 19.99 -2.93 -11.90
N GLU A 280 20.66 -3.89 -11.27
CA GLU A 280 20.06 -5.14 -10.83
C GLU A 280 19.03 -4.91 -9.73
N GLU A 281 19.33 -4.03 -8.76
CA GLU A 281 18.36 -3.65 -7.73
C GLU A 281 17.14 -2.95 -8.34
N ALA A 282 17.35 -2.06 -9.32
CA ALA A 282 16.27 -1.42 -10.06
C ALA A 282 15.42 -2.47 -10.81
N ALA A 283 16.06 -3.41 -11.51
CA ALA A 283 15.39 -4.47 -12.24
C ALA A 283 14.52 -5.38 -11.34
N ALA A 284 14.94 -5.62 -10.11
CA ALA A 284 14.18 -6.39 -9.13
C ALA A 284 12.85 -5.71 -8.75
N LEU A 285 12.74 -4.38 -8.88
CA LEU A 285 11.51 -3.63 -8.57
C LEU A 285 10.54 -3.52 -9.75
N LEU A 286 10.95 -3.79 -10.99
CA LEU A 286 10.11 -3.63 -12.18
C LEU A 286 8.74 -4.34 -12.09
N PRO A 287 8.63 -5.59 -11.59
CA PRO A 287 7.33 -6.25 -11.50
C PRO A 287 6.31 -5.50 -10.64
N GLN A 288 6.77 -4.75 -9.62
CA GLN A 288 5.89 -3.96 -8.77
C GLN A 288 5.42 -2.67 -9.43
N LEU A 289 6.19 -2.18 -10.40
CA LEU A 289 5.99 -0.91 -11.09
C LEU A 289 5.23 -1.06 -12.40
N ALA A 290 4.53 -2.18 -12.62
CA ALA A 290 3.83 -2.49 -13.86
C ALA A 290 2.78 -1.42 -14.28
N GLU A 291 2.24 -0.68 -13.33
CA GLU A 291 1.28 0.41 -13.59
C GLU A 291 1.95 1.78 -13.81
N THR A 292 3.28 1.87 -13.66
CA THR A 292 4.04 3.09 -13.91
C THR A 292 3.92 3.50 -15.38
N ALA A 293 3.70 4.79 -15.64
CA ALA A 293 3.65 5.33 -17.00
C ALA A 293 5.04 5.61 -17.56
N ILE A 294 5.96 6.08 -16.69
CA ILE A 294 7.33 6.41 -17.07
C ILE A 294 8.29 6.14 -15.90
N LEU A 295 9.43 5.54 -16.20
CA LEU A 295 10.46 5.22 -15.24
C LEU A 295 11.67 6.16 -15.42
N PHE A 296 12.02 6.88 -14.37
CA PHE A 296 13.28 7.62 -14.27
C PHE A 296 14.32 6.78 -13.55
N LEU A 297 15.51 6.70 -14.12
CA LEU A 297 16.61 5.89 -13.61
C LEU A 297 17.87 6.74 -13.44
N GLU A 298 18.39 6.82 -12.21
CA GLU A 298 19.65 7.46 -11.92
C GLU A 298 20.52 6.51 -11.10
N VAL A 299 21.39 5.77 -11.79
CA VAL A 299 22.34 4.83 -11.21
C VAL A 299 23.74 5.08 -11.76
N PRO A 300 24.81 4.83 -10.97
CA PRO A 300 26.20 5.17 -11.34
C PRO A 300 26.66 4.51 -12.63
N GLU A 301 26.29 3.28 -12.86
CA GLU A 301 26.70 2.46 -14.01
C GLU A 301 25.49 1.82 -14.68
N GLY A 302 25.48 1.80 -16.01
CA GLY A 302 24.43 1.14 -16.77
C GLY A 302 24.82 1.01 -18.24
N ASN A 303 24.33 -0.08 -18.87
CA ASN A 303 24.45 -0.26 -20.29
C ASN A 303 23.56 0.77 -21.02
N PRO A 304 24.05 1.52 -22.01
CA PRO A 304 23.25 2.50 -22.75
C PRO A 304 22.03 1.91 -23.50
N THR A 305 21.88 0.61 -23.56
CA THR A 305 20.71 -0.07 -24.13
C THR A 305 19.53 -0.21 -23.15
N VAL A 306 19.68 0.25 -21.91
CA VAL A 306 18.66 0.11 -20.86
C VAL A 306 17.66 1.26 -20.84
N TRP A 307 18.04 2.43 -21.35
CA TRP A 307 17.16 3.61 -21.37
C TRP A 307 16.90 4.10 -22.79
N ASP A 308 15.70 4.61 -22.98
CA ASP A 308 15.24 5.16 -24.26
C ASP A 308 15.71 6.59 -24.47
N TYR A 309 15.83 7.35 -23.39
CA TYR A 309 16.21 8.76 -23.42
C TYR A 309 17.13 9.12 -22.25
N GLN A 310 18.01 10.09 -22.43
CA GLN A 310 18.87 10.63 -21.38
C GLN A 310 18.61 12.11 -21.16
N LEU A 311 18.37 12.49 -19.91
CA LEU A 311 18.02 13.84 -19.50
C LEU A 311 19.00 14.37 -18.46
N ASP A 312 19.66 15.49 -18.75
CA ASP A 312 20.53 16.19 -17.81
C ASP A 312 19.79 17.39 -17.20
N LEU A 313 19.57 17.35 -15.89
CA LEU A 313 18.86 18.39 -15.14
C LEU A 313 19.77 19.53 -14.66
N SER A 314 21.08 19.50 -14.93
CA SER A 314 22.01 20.53 -14.43
C SER A 314 21.62 21.95 -14.82
N GLN A 315 21.08 22.13 -16.05
CA GLN A 315 20.74 23.42 -16.66
C GLN A 315 19.27 23.57 -17.03
N MET A 316 18.40 22.67 -16.53
CA MET A 316 17.00 22.62 -16.95
C MET A 316 16.04 22.77 -15.77
N GLU A 317 14.92 23.46 -16.01
CA GLU A 317 13.78 23.49 -15.11
C GLU A 317 12.84 22.32 -15.36
N ALA A 318 12.08 21.89 -14.33
CA ALA A 318 11.20 20.72 -14.39
C ALA A 318 10.21 20.74 -15.56
N LYS A 319 9.58 21.88 -15.81
CA LYS A 319 8.62 22.06 -16.92
C LYS A 319 9.24 21.91 -18.29
N GLU A 320 10.46 22.39 -18.50
CA GLU A 320 11.21 22.22 -19.73
C GLU A 320 11.63 20.77 -19.92
N ALA A 321 12.12 20.16 -18.83
CA ALA A 321 12.52 18.75 -18.80
C ALA A 321 11.33 17.82 -19.16
N CYS A 322 10.15 18.07 -18.57
CA CYS A 322 8.93 17.33 -18.87
C CYS A 322 8.56 17.42 -20.36
N ARG A 323 8.52 18.64 -20.94
CA ARG A 323 8.22 18.83 -22.38
C ARG A 323 9.22 18.11 -23.28
N LYS A 324 10.51 18.12 -22.96
CA LYS A 324 11.54 17.42 -23.75
C LYS A 324 11.33 15.93 -23.78
N VAL A 325 10.97 15.34 -22.63
CA VAL A 325 10.71 13.90 -22.53
C VAL A 325 9.44 13.55 -23.30
N LEU A 326 8.34 14.26 -23.09
CA LEU A 326 7.07 14.00 -23.77
C LEU A 326 7.21 14.16 -25.29
N GLY A 327 7.87 15.23 -25.76
CA GLY A 327 8.13 15.43 -27.18
C GLY A 327 9.00 14.32 -27.79
N PHE A 328 9.97 13.75 -27.05
CA PHE A 328 10.77 12.61 -27.52
C PHE A 328 9.90 11.37 -27.77
N PHE A 329 8.92 11.10 -26.91
CA PHE A 329 8.02 9.95 -27.03
C PHE A 329 6.80 10.22 -27.95
N GLY A 330 6.74 11.40 -28.61
CA GLY A 330 5.71 11.70 -29.60
C GLY A 330 4.38 12.18 -29.01
N GLU A 331 4.36 12.57 -27.75
CA GLU A 331 3.22 13.18 -27.09
C GLU A 331 3.37 14.73 -27.17
N GLU A 332 3.18 15.27 -28.37
CA GLU A 332 3.02 16.73 -28.56
C GLU A 332 1.59 17.15 -28.19
N GLU A 333 1.49 18.34 -27.54
CA GLU A 333 0.20 18.97 -27.17
C GLU A 333 -0.77 19.18 -28.32
#